data_d324174cabb1161d2105e39d2652c5b2
#
_entry.id   d324174cabb1161d2105e39d2652c5b2
#
_cell.length_a   1.000
_cell.length_b   1.000
_cell.length_c   1.000
_cell.angle_alpha   90.00
_cell.angle_beta   90.00
_cell.angle_gamma   90.00
#
_symmetry.space_group_name_H-M   'P 1'
#
loop_
_entity.id
_entity.type
_entity.pdbx_description
1 polymer ?
#
loop_
_entity_poly.entity_id
_entity_poly.type
_entity_poly.pdbx_seq_one_letter_code
_entity_poly.pdbx_strand_id
1 'polypeptide(L)'
;MKNLFNVFMISVVISAFTACSSTKSTTGSDVDSTANTNAAGTDTTASNLNTPAGPTALASGNVQTTAPDTVNAIQFILEAGASGMKEVELSKLAVQKGVNQGVKAFGTMMVSDHTKANADLKTLADSRNVVLVASPDAATASASLSKLSGKDFDLAYVKMMIEDHTKAVDMFNMATRSSDPEIKAYATKYLPTLKTHLTQVSALSK
;
A
#
# COMPACT_ATOMS: atom_id res chain seq x y z
N MET A 1 -45.52 -25.17 12.12
CA MET A 1 -44.83 -26.30 11.51
C MET A 1 -43.35 -26.16 11.79
N LYS A 2 -42.72 -27.23 12.17
CA LYS A 2 -41.55 -27.33 13.07
C LYS A 2 -40.25 -26.76 12.53
N ASN A 3 -39.63 -25.85 13.30
CA ASN A 3 -38.27 -25.33 13.10
C ASN A 3 -37.27 -26.42 13.50
N LEU A 4 -36.42 -26.86 12.56
CA LEU A 4 -35.23 -27.65 12.88
C LEU A 4 -34.05 -26.68 13.09
N PHE A 5 -33.66 -26.50 14.35
CA PHE A 5 -32.40 -25.93 14.74
C PHE A 5 -31.29 -26.96 14.46
N ASN A 6 -30.41 -26.65 13.50
CA ASN A 6 -29.21 -27.44 13.28
C ASN A 6 -28.06 -26.78 14.04
N VAL A 7 -27.79 -27.33 15.21
CA VAL A 7 -26.63 -26.93 16.06
C VAL A 7 -25.41 -27.66 15.51
N PHE A 8 -24.52 -26.93 14.84
CA PHE A 8 -23.21 -27.44 14.44
C PHE A 8 -22.21 -27.22 15.58
N MET A 9 -21.90 -28.30 16.29
CA MET A 9 -20.83 -28.34 17.28
C MET A 9 -19.48 -28.31 16.54
N ILE A 10 -18.72 -27.24 16.72
CA ILE A 10 -17.33 -27.16 16.27
C ILE A 10 -16.46 -27.59 17.43
N SER A 11 -15.85 -28.77 17.29
CA SER A 11 -14.83 -29.28 18.22
C SER A 11 -13.54 -28.48 18.08
N VAL A 12 -13.13 -27.82 19.14
CA VAL A 12 -11.84 -27.17 19.29
C VAL A 12 -10.79 -28.23 19.58
N VAL A 13 -9.88 -28.46 18.66
CA VAL A 13 -8.66 -29.25 18.90
C VAL A 13 -7.56 -28.30 19.35
N ILE A 14 -7.24 -28.37 20.63
CA ILE A 14 -6.09 -27.66 21.22
C ILE A 14 -4.88 -28.57 21.04
N SER A 15 -3.97 -28.18 20.16
CA SER A 15 -2.65 -28.82 20.06
C SER A 15 -1.64 -27.97 20.83
N ALA A 16 -1.23 -28.49 21.96
CA ALA A 16 -0.13 -27.96 22.78
C ALA A 16 1.22 -28.29 22.10
N PHE A 17 1.98 -27.28 21.75
CA PHE A 17 3.40 -27.47 21.40
C PHE A 17 4.27 -27.06 22.60
N THR A 18 4.97 -28.09 23.10
CA THR A 18 5.91 -28.03 24.18
C THR A 18 7.20 -27.33 23.72
N ALA A 19 7.66 -26.38 24.53
CA ALA A 19 8.95 -25.73 24.39
C ALA A 19 10.09 -26.67 24.73
N CYS A 20 11.17 -26.65 23.96
CA CYS A 20 12.49 -27.11 24.42
C CYS A 20 13.48 -25.98 24.29
N SER A 21 13.88 -25.53 25.46
CA SER A 21 15.02 -24.67 25.74
C SER A 21 16.34 -25.46 25.55
N SER A 22 17.34 -24.84 24.97
CA SER A 22 18.73 -25.18 25.21
C SER A 22 19.64 -23.99 25.02
N THR A 23 20.06 -23.49 26.16
CA THR A 23 21.22 -22.65 26.40
C THR A 23 22.53 -23.36 26.04
N LYS A 24 23.48 -22.65 25.43
CA LYS A 24 24.86 -22.66 25.96
C LYS A 24 25.73 -21.54 25.42
N SER A 25 26.26 -20.79 26.37
CA SER A 25 27.36 -19.84 26.29
C SER A 25 28.67 -20.48 25.85
N THR A 26 29.57 -19.73 25.28
CA THR A 26 31.00 -19.64 25.59
C THR A 26 31.61 -18.51 24.78
N THR A 27 31.95 -17.43 25.44
CA THR A 27 33.25 -16.89 25.86
C THR A 27 34.35 -16.89 24.79
N GLY A 28 34.86 -15.69 24.54
CA GLY A 28 36.30 -15.53 24.50
C GLY A 28 36.89 -14.74 23.37
N SER A 29 37.40 -13.57 23.75
CA SER A 29 38.75 -13.01 23.54
C SER A 29 38.94 -12.20 22.24
N ASP A 30 38.98 -10.90 22.37
CA ASP A 30 40.09 -9.93 22.54
C ASP A 30 41.17 -9.90 21.46
N VAL A 31 41.56 -8.66 21.24
CA VAL A 31 42.75 -8.07 20.63
C VAL A 31 42.74 -8.01 19.08
N ASP A 32 43.15 -6.96 18.42
CA ASP A 32 44.08 -5.89 18.75
C ASP A 32 43.93 -4.73 17.74
N SER A 33 44.23 -3.55 18.22
CA SER A 33 44.48 -2.32 17.50
C SER A 33 45.63 -2.46 16.52
N THR A 34 45.51 -1.84 15.36
CA THR A 34 46.66 -1.07 14.84
C THR A 34 46.20 0.07 13.95
N ALA A 35 46.45 1.23 14.46
CA ALA A 35 46.52 2.48 13.70
C ALA A 35 47.69 2.43 12.72
N ASN A 36 47.52 2.95 11.53
CA ASN A 36 48.67 3.46 10.80
C ASN A 36 48.30 4.77 10.11
N THR A 37 48.87 5.83 10.69
CA THR A 37 49.08 7.15 10.14
C THR A 37 50.31 7.14 9.24
N ASN A 38 50.21 7.81 8.09
CA ASN A 38 51.28 8.60 7.46
C ASN A 38 50.67 9.28 6.23
N ALA A 39 50.52 10.60 6.20
CA ALA A 39 51.44 11.70 6.12
C ALA A 39 52.04 11.89 4.69
N ALA A 40 51.57 12.99 4.12
CA ALA A 40 52.25 14.00 3.32
C ALA A 40 53.23 13.61 2.22
N GLY A 41 52.95 14.20 1.05
CA GLY A 41 53.94 14.35 -0.03
C GLY A 41 53.42 15.33 -1.06
N THR A 42 53.75 16.59 -0.89
CA THR A 42 53.74 17.65 -1.91
C THR A 42 54.69 17.30 -3.07
N ASP A 43 54.36 17.55 -4.29
CA ASP A 43 55.11 18.52 -5.09
C ASP A 43 54.47 18.79 -6.47
N THR A 44 54.52 20.04 -6.81
CA THR A 44 54.43 20.85 -8.00
C THR A 44 55.01 20.25 -9.29
N THR A 45 54.42 20.54 -10.42
CA THR A 45 54.84 21.44 -11.52
C THR A 45 54.01 21.22 -12.79
N ALA A 46 53.32 22.20 -13.20
CA ALA A 46 53.42 23.12 -14.34
C ALA A 46 53.32 22.51 -15.75
N SER A 47 52.33 23.07 -16.45
CA SER A 47 52.34 23.50 -17.84
C SER A 47 52.31 22.42 -18.96
N ASN A 48 51.21 22.34 -19.70
CA ASN A 48 51.25 22.90 -21.05
C ASN A 48 49.86 23.13 -21.65
N LEU A 49 49.71 24.29 -22.26
CA LEU A 49 48.59 24.68 -23.12
C LEU A 49 48.60 23.83 -24.39
N ASN A 50 47.44 23.38 -24.82
CA ASN A 50 47.04 23.54 -26.22
C ASN A 50 45.51 23.33 -26.37
N THR A 51 44.83 24.37 -26.79
CA THR A 51 43.48 24.41 -27.38
C THR A 51 43.69 24.40 -28.92
N PRO A 52 42.65 24.16 -29.76
CA PRO A 52 41.25 23.80 -29.59
C PRO A 52 40.77 22.68 -30.56
N ALA A 53 39.71 21.99 -30.21
CA ALA A 53 38.86 21.42 -31.25
C ALA A 53 37.43 21.20 -30.72
N GLY A 54 36.51 21.87 -31.33
CA GLY A 54 35.11 21.65 -31.62
C GLY A 54 34.14 21.08 -30.56
N PRO A 55 32.93 21.64 -30.48
CA PRO A 55 31.91 21.16 -29.58
C PRO A 55 31.35 19.83 -30.09
N THR A 56 31.73 18.73 -29.46
CA THR A 56 30.97 17.50 -29.57
C THR A 56 29.64 17.72 -28.88
N ALA A 57 28.61 17.81 -29.68
CA ALA A 57 27.23 17.83 -29.21
C ALA A 57 27.02 16.66 -28.27
N LEU A 58 26.91 16.93 -26.99
CA LEU A 58 26.30 16.01 -26.04
C LEU A 58 24.91 15.73 -26.57
N ALA A 59 24.71 14.51 -26.99
CA ALA A 59 23.38 14.01 -27.32
C ALA A 59 22.50 14.35 -26.15
N SER A 60 21.64 15.35 -26.34
CA SER A 60 20.55 15.67 -25.46
C SER A 60 19.70 14.41 -25.40
N GLY A 61 19.91 13.62 -24.34
CA GLY A 61 19.03 12.52 -24.05
C GLY A 61 17.62 13.09 -24.08
N ASN A 62 16.85 12.62 -25.04
CA ASN A 62 15.45 12.95 -25.18
C ASN A 62 14.76 12.57 -23.86
N VAL A 63 14.68 13.54 -22.95
CA VAL A 63 13.74 13.46 -21.85
C VAL A 63 12.38 13.52 -22.53
N GLN A 64 11.87 12.34 -22.83
CA GLN A 64 10.53 12.17 -23.34
C GLN A 64 9.63 12.75 -22.27
N THR A 65 9.24 14.00 -22.46
CA THR A 65 8.16 14.62 -21.69
C THR A 65 6.93 13.76 -21.99
N THR A 66 6.67 12.81 -21.11
CA THR A 66 5.43 12.04 -21.12
C THR A 66 4.29 13.06 -21.09
N ALA A 67 3.41 12.97 -22.07
CA ALA A 67 2.23 13.81 -22.14
C ALA A 67 1.54 13.87 -20.77
N PRO A 68 0.99 15.03 -20.35
CA PRO A 68 0.45 15.23 -18.99
C PRO A 68 -0.72 14.31 -18.62
N ASP A 69 -1.19 13.46 -19.51
CA ASP A 69 -2.29 12.52 -19.30
C ASP A 69 -1.85 11.05 -19.12
N THR A 70 -0.55 10.76 -19.08
CA THR A 70 -0.08 9.39 -18.93
C THR A 70 0.08 9.06 -17.45
N VAL A 71 -0.86 8.31 -16.90
CA VAL A 71 -0.71 7.69 -15.58
C VAL A 71 0.52 6.79 -15.60
N ASN A 72 1.48 7.07 -14.73
CA ASN A 72 2.61 6.16 -14.55
C ASN A 72 2.09 4.83 -14.01
N ALA A 73 2.25 3.76 -14.79
CA ALA A 73 1.71 2.44 -14.47
C ALA A 73 2.19 1.90 -13.12
N ILE A 74 3.48 2.05 -12.81
CA ILE A 74 4.05 1.58 -11.55
C ILE A 74 3.50 2.38 -10.36
N GLN A 75 3.43 3.71 -10.51
CA GLN A 75 2.86 4.57 -9.46
C GLN A 75 1.39 4.22 -9.21
N PHE A 76 0.58 4.04 -10.25
CA PHE A 76 -0.82 3.62 -10.11
C PHE A 76 -0.94 2.30 -9.36
N ILE A 77 -0.12 1.29 -9.69
CA ILE A 77 -0.14 -0.02 -9.03
C ILE A 77 0.18 0.14 -7.53
N LEU A 78 1.22 0.92 -7.21
CA LEU A 78 1.64 1.14 -5.82
C LEU A 78 0.57 1.89 -5.01
N GLU A 79 0.02 2.97 -5.55
CA GLU A 79 -0.99 3.79 -4.87
C GLU A 79 -2.32 3.03 -4.70
N ALA A 80 -2.80 2.36 -5.75
CA ALA A 80 -4.02 1.57 -5.68
C ALA A 80 -3.89 0.39 -4.70
N GLY A 81 -2.73 -0.28 -4.68
CA GLY A 81 -2.45 -1.37 -3.74
C GLY A 81 -2.37 -0.90 -2.31
N ALA A 82 -1.64 0.18 -2.05
CA ALA A 82 -1.49 0.75 -0.71
C ALA A 82 -2.84 1.22 -0.13
N SER A 83 -3.65 1.90 -0.93
CA SER A 83 -5.00 2.35 -0.55
C SER A 83 -5.92 1.16 -0.30
N GLY A 84 -5.99 0.21 -1.22
CA GLY A 84 -6.87 -0.94 -1.08
C GLY A 84 -6.54 -1.82 0.14
N MET A 85 -5.26 -1.98 0.48
CA MET A 85 -4.86 -2.68 1.71
C MET A 85 -5.29 -1.92 2.98
N LYS A 86 -5.10 -0.59 3.01
CA LYS A 86 -5.56 0.27 4.11
C LYS A 86 -7.06 0.17 4.29
N GLU A 87 -7.83 0.24 3.22
CA GLU A 87 -9.29 0.19 3.26
C GLU A 87 -9.82 -1.16 3.77
N VAL A 88 -9.17 -2.28 3.43
CA VAL A 88 -9.50 -3.60 4.00
C VAL A 88 -9.27 -3.62 5.51
N GLU A 89 -8.15 -3.07 5.99
CA GLU A 89 -7.83 -3.02 7.43
C GLU A 89 -8.84 -2.18 8.20
N LEU A 90 -9.08 -0.94 7.75
CA LEU A 90 -10.04 -0.04 8.40
C LEU A 90 -11.47 -0.60 8.37
N SER A 91 -11.85 -1.28 7.30
CA SER A 91 -13.17 -1.88 7.16
C SER A 91 -13.39 -3.10 8.06
N LYS A 92 -12.34 -3.88 8.34
CA LYS A 92 -12.38 -4.91 9.38
C LYS A 92 -12.68 -4.32 10.76
N LEU A 93 -12.10 -3.15 11.08
CA LEU A 93 -12.44 -2.44 12.30
C LEU A 93 -13.90 -1.98 12.31
N ALA A 94 -14.43 -1.51 11.17
CA ALA A 94 -15.83 -1.09 11.06
C ALA A 94 -16.80 -2.26 11.30
N VAL A 95 -16.48 -3.45 10.79
CA VAL A 95 -17.28 -4.66 11.08
C VAL A 95 -17.27 -4.99 12.58
N GLN A 96 -16.13 -4.84 13.25
CA GLN A 96 -15.97 -5.21 14.66
C GLN A 96 -16.55 -4.16 15.61
N LYS A 97 -16.27 -2.87 15.39
CA LYS A 97 -16.51 -1.77 16.33
C LYS A 97 -17.67 -0.87 15.97
N GLY A 98 -18.11 -0.85 14.72
CA GLY A 98 -19.23 -0.03 14.28
C GLY A 98 -20.48 -0.31 15.09
N VAL A 99 -21.26 0.72 15.40
CA VAL A 99 -22.57 0.58 16.09
C VAL A 99 -23.73 0.77 15.12
N ASN A 100 -23.54 1.51 14.04
CA ASN A 100 -24.52 1.65 12.97
C ASN A 100 -24.48 0.41 12.07
N GLN A 101 -25.63 -0.22 11.88
CA GLN A 101 -25.72 -1.42 11.02
C GLN A 101 -25.33 -1.16 9.56
N GLY A 102 -25.62 0.05 9.04
CA GLY A 102 -25.18 0.47 7.70
C GLY A 102 -23.66 0.54 7.59
N VAL A 103 -22.97 1.04 8.63
CA VAL A 103 -21.51 1.09 8.69
C VAL A 103 -20.92 -0.32 8.72
N LYS A 104 -21.48 -1.23 9.52
CA LYS A 104 -21.03 -2.64 9.52
C LYS A 104 -21.25 -3.34 8.17
N ALA A 105 -22.41 -3.15 7.57
CA ALA A 105 -22.73 -3.73 6.26
C ALA A 105 -21.79 -3.18 5.18
N PHE A 106 -21.55 -1.87 5.17
CA PHE A 106 -20.58 -1.23 4.28
C PHE A 106 -19.17 -1.79 4.51
N GLY A 107 -18.72 -1.89 5.76
CA GLY A 107 -17.43 -2.48 6.10
C GLY A 107 -17.28 -3.93 5.59
N THR A 108 -18.32 -4.75 5.69
CA THR A 108 -18.31 -6.13 5.17
C THR A 108 -18.15 -6.15 3.65
N MET A 109 -18.89 -5.31 2.95
CA MET A 109 -18.80 -5.17 1.49
C MET A 109 -17.40 -4.69 1.07
N MET A 110 -16.86 -3.68 1.75
CA MET A 110 -15.52 -3.15 1.51
C MET A 110 -14.44 -4.23 1.64
N VAL A 111 -14.49 -5.03 2.72
CA VAL A 111 -13.54 -6.15 2.90
C VAL A 111 -13.62 -7.13 1.74
N SER A 112 -14.82 -7.50 1.30
CA SER A 112 -15.02 -8.44 0.18
C SER A 112 -14.46 -7.88 -1.13
N ASP A 113 -14.89 -6.69 -1.51
CA ASP A 113 -14.60 -6.13 -2.82
C ASP A 113 -13.15 -5.71 -2.96
N HIS A 114 -12.57 -5.07 -1.92
CA HIS A 114 -11.18 -4.66 -1.94
C HIS A 114 -10.21 -5.84 -1.80
N THR A 115 -10.57 -6.92 -1.10
CA THR A 115 -9.75 -8.14 -1.11
C THR A 115 -9.64 -8.72 -2.51
N LYS A 116 -10.74 -8.77 -3.25
CA LYS A 116 -10.75 -9.24 -4.64
C LYS A 116 -9.96 -8.32 -5.57
N ALA A 117 -10.18 -7.00 -5.46
CA ALA A 117 -9.45 -6.02 -6.25
C ALA A 117 -7.93 -6.10 -5.99
N ASN A 118 -7.52 -6.21 -4.72
CA ASN A 118 -6.12 -6.34 -4.33
C ASN A 118 -5.47 -7.64 -4.86
N ALA A 119 -6.21 -8.74 -4.92
CA ALA A 119 -5.71 -9.99 -5.51
C ALA A 119 -5.44 -9.85 -7.02
N ASP A 120 -6.36 -9.22 -7.76
CA ASP A 120 -6.18 -8.96 -9.18
C ASP A 120 -5.01 -7.97 -9.41
N LEU A 121 -4.92 -6.92 -8.57
CA LEU A 121 -3.82 -5.96 -8.66
C LEU A 121 -2.47 -6.59 -8.34
N LYS A 122 -2.45 -7.51 -7.37
CA LYS A 122 -1.24 -8.27 -7.05
C LYS A 122 -0.75 -9.08 -8.24
N THR A 123 -1.64 -9.72 -8.98
CA THR A 123 -1.28 -10.44 -10.21
C THR A 123 -0.62 -9.51 -11.24
N LEU A 124 -1.18 -8.31 -11.40
CA LEU A 124 -0.60 -7.28 -12.29
C LEU A 124 0.74 -6.76 -11.78
N ALA A 125 0.88 -6.55 -10.47
CA ALA A 125 2.12 -6.11 -9.84
C ALA A 125 3.24 -7.17 -9.99
N ASP A 126 2.91 -8.44 -9.75
CA ASP A 126 3.84 -9.57 -9.87
C ASP A 126 4.38 -9.70 -11.31
N SER A 127 3.53 -9.52 -12.34
CA SER A 127 3.94 -9.56 -13.76
C SER A 127 4.97 -8.47 -14.12
N ARG A 128 5.08 -7.44 -13.27
CA ARG A 128 5.97 -6.28 -13.45
C ARG A 128 7.09 -6.21 -12.42
N ASN A 129 7.25 -7.25 -11.60
CA ASN A 129 8.20 -7.30 -10.49
C ASN A 129 8.01 -6.13 -9.49
N VAL A 130 6.77 -5.67 -9.29
CA VAL A 130 6.40 -4.64 -8.33
C VAL A 130 5.93 -5.29 -7.04
N VAL A 131 6.55 -4.90 -5.93
CA VAL A 131 6.14 -5.37 -4.60
C VAL A 131 5.13 -4.39 -4.02
N LEU A 132 3.91 -4.86 -3.76
CA LEU A 132 2.90 -4.07 -3.07
C LEU A 132 3.24 -3.98 -1.58
N VAL A 133 3.21 -2.76 -1.05
CA VAL A 133 3.43 -2.48 0.37
C VAL A 133 2.24 -1.70 0.93
N ALA A 134 1.97 -1.90 2.20
CA ALA A 134 0.93 -1.12 2.88
C ALA A 134 1.29 0.36 2.90
N SER A 135 0.29 1.22 2.86
CA SER A 135 0.47 2.66 2.99
C SER A 135 1.12 3.01 4.33
N PRO A 136 2.12 3.91 4.39
CA PRO A 136 2.75 4.32 5.64
C PRO A 136 1.77 4.91 6.65
N ASP A 137 0.68 5.52 6.19
CA ASP A 137 -0.37 6.09 7.03
C ASP A 137 -1.43 5.06 7.48
N ALA A 138 -1.45 3.84 6.92
CA ALA A 138 -2.43 2.82 7.26
C ALA A 138 -2.39 2.46 8.75
N ALA A 139 -1.21 2.24 9.31
CA ALA A 139 -1.05 1.92 10.73
C ALA A 139 -1.50 3.09 11.63
N THR A 140 -1.18 4.33 11.24
CA THR A 140 -1.58 5.54 11.97
C THR A 140 -3.10 5.74 11.91
N ALA A 141 -3.71 5.55 10.75
CA ALA A 141 -5.14 5.64 10.56
C ALA A 141 -5.88 4.56 11.37
N SER A 142 -5.41 3.31 11.30
CA SER A 142 -5.93 2.18 12.06
C SER A 142 -5.84 2.42 13.58
N ALA A 143 -4.67 2.86 14.06
CA ALA A 143 -4.45 3.17 15.47
C ALA A 143 -5.34 4.33 15.96
N SER A 144 -5.52 5.37 15.15
CA SER A 144 -6.37 6.52 15.47
C SER A 144 -7.84 6.11 15.53
N LEU A 145 -8.31 5.36 14.53
CA LEU A 145 -9.68 4.85 14.47
C LEU A 145 -9.96 3.87 15.60
N SER A 146 -9.01 3.04 15.98
CA SER A 146 -9.15 2.06 17.06
C SER A 146 -9.38 2.68 18.44
N LYS A 147 -8.96 3.92 18.66
CA LYS A 147 -9.17 4.66 19.91
C LYS A 147 -10.61 5.15 20.07
N LEU A 148 -11.36 5.21 18.98
CA LEU A 148 -12.73 5.67 18.96
C LEU A 148 -13.70 4.52 19.22
N SER A 149 -14.92 4.85 19.62
CA SER A 149 -16.01 3.90 19.86
C SER A 149 -17.37 4.54 19.58
N GLY A 150 -18.41 3.72 19.46
CA GLY A 150 -19.77 4.21 19.28
C GLY A 150 -19.92 5.06 18.01
N LYS A 151 -20.69 6.12 18.13
CA LYS A 151 -20.96 7.02 16.98
C LYS A 151 -19.72 7.76 16.49
N ASP A 152 -18.77 8.07 17.37
CA ASP A 152 -17.54 8.76 16.97
C ASP A 152 -16.66 7.87 16.07
N PHE A 153 -16.63 6.56 16.34
CA PHE A 153 -16.00 5.60 15.47
C PHE A 153 -16.68 5.58 14.09
N ASP A 154 -18.00 5.45 14.06
CA ASP A 154 -18.76 5.37 12.81
C ASP A 154 -18.55 6.63 11.95
N LEU A 155 -18.65 7.82 12.55
CA LEU A 155 -18.43 9.09 11.85
C LEU A 155 -17.01 9.23 11.30
N ALA A 156 -16.00 8.85 12.08
CA ALA A 156 -14.61 8.92 11.66
C ALA A 156 -14.32 7.94 10.49
N TYR A 157 -14.84 6.71 10.59
CA TYR A 157 -14.70 5.73 9.53
C TYR A 157 -15.38 6.21 8.23
N VAL A 158 -16.64 6.66 8.32
CA VAL A 158 -17.38 7.16 7.15
C VAL A 158 -16.65 8.32 6.48
N LYS A 159 -16.13 9.28 7.29
CA LYS A 159 -15.34 10.40 6.75
C LYS A 159 -14.09 9.93 6.01
N MET A 160 -13.31 9.02 6.61
CA MET A 160 -12.12 8.47 5.96
C MET A 160 -12.47 7.77 4.65
N MET A 161 -13.52 6.97 4.62
CA MET A 161 -13.94 6.26 3.40
C MET A 161 -14.43 7.21 2.30
N ILE A 162 -15.10 8.30 2.63
CA ILE A 162 -15.49 9.33 1.65
C ILE A 162 -14.23 9.97 1.03
N GLU A 163 -13.27 10.36 1.87
CA GLU A 163 -12.03 11.01 1.41
C GLU A 163 -11.19 10.07 0.53
N ASP A 164 -11.01 8.82 0.96
CA ASP A 164 -10.22 7.82 0.24
C ASP A 164 -10.89 7.46 -1.10
N HIS A 165 -12.21 7.21 -1.11
CA HIS A 165 -12.92 6.87 -2.35
C HIS A 165 -13.03 8.04 -3.33
N THR A 166 -13.11 9.28 -2.87
CA THR A 166 -13.06 10.46 -3.75
C THR A 166 -11.74 10.46 -4.52
N LYS A 167 -10.62 10.31 -3.83
CA LYS A 167 -9.29 10.25 -4.45
C LYS A 167 -9.14 9.03 -5.38
N ALA A 168 -9.64 7.87 -4.94
CA ALA A 168 -9.59 6.65 -5.74
C ALA A 168 -10.39 6.77 -7.03
N VAL A 169 -11.60 7.33 -6.99
CA VAL A 169 -12.42 7.56 -8.19
C VAL A 169 -11.71 8.46 -9.18
N ASP A 170 -11.06 9.53 -8.74
CA ASP A 170 -10.31 10.44 -9.60
C ASP A 170 -9.09 9.75 -10.23
N MET A 171 -8.30 9.03 -9.42
CA MET A 171 -7.14 8.26 -9.88
C MET A 171 -7.54 7.20 -10.91
N PHE A 172 -8.61 6.44 -10.64
CA PHE A 172 -9.09 5.42 -11.56
C PHE A 172 -9.71 6.00 -12.83
N ASN A 173 -10.41 7.15 -12.75
CA ASN A 173 -10.87 7.87 -13.94
C ASN A 173 -9.71 8.25 -14.87
N MET A 174 -8.59 8.73 -14.33
CA MET A 174 -7.39 9.00 -15.11
C MET A 174 -6.82 7.71 -15.71
N ALA A 175 -6.74 6.65 -14.91
CA ALA A 175 -6.19 5.37 -15.32
C ALA A 175 -7.00 4.65 -16.43
N THR A 176 -8.30 4.92 -16.56
CA THR A 176 -9.09 4.39 -17.70
C THR A 176 -8.64 4.95 -19.06
N ARG A 177 -7.87 6.03 -19.06
CA ARG A 177 -7.28 6.64 -20.27
C ARG A 177 -5.81 6.31 -20.45
N SER A 178 -5.26 5.45 -19.60
CA SER A 178 -3.86 5.04 -19.69
C SER A 178 -3.54 4.44 -21.07
N SER A 179 -2.35 4.72 -21.57
CA SER A 179 -1.79 4.06 -22.74
C SER A 179 -1.38 2.61 -22.46
N ASP A 180 -1.20 2.26 -21.17
CA ASP A 180 -0.96 0.89 -20.73
C ASP A 180 -2.27 0.09 -20.71
N PRO A 181 -2.41 -0.95 -21.56
CA PRO A 181 -3.68 -1.66 -21.71
C PRO A 181 -4.09 -2.41 -20.45
N GLU A 182 -3.16 -2.91 -19.63
CA GLU A 182 -3.47 -3.64 -18.41
C GLU A 182 -3.93 -2.70 -17.30
N ILE A 183 -3.29 -1.53 -17.15
CA ILE A 183 -3.75 -0.47 -16.24
C ILE A 183 -5.14 0.00 -16.63
N LYS A 184 -5.34 0.29 -17.92
CA LYS A 184 -6.64 0.69 -18.46
C LYS A 184 -7.73 -0.36 -18.17
N ALA A 185 -7.43 -1.63 -18.41
CA ALA A 185 -8.38 -2.73 -18.17
C ALA A 185 -8.72 -2.87 -16.69
N TYR A 186 -7.70 -2.85 -15.80
CA TYR A 186 -7.91 -2.90 -14.36
C TYR A 186 -8.75 -1.72 -13.86
N ALA A 187 -8.40 -0.50 -14.25
CA ALA A 187 -9.15 0.69 -13.85
C ALA A 187 -10.60 0.66 -14.36
N THR A 188 -10.81 0.27 -15.62
CA THR A 188 -12.16 0.15 -16.19
C THR A 188 -13.01 -0.87 -15.46
N LYS A 189 -12.41 -1.99 -15.02
CA LYS A 189 -13.08 -3.04 -14.27
C LYS A 189 -13.57 -2.55 -12.89
N TYR A 190 -12.73 -1.80 -12.15
CA TYR A 190 -13.01 -1.48 -10.75
C TYR A 190 -13.61 -0.09 -10.51
N LEU A 191 -13.49 0.85 -11.45
CA LEU A 191 -14.07 2.19 -11.31
C LEU A 191 -15.57 2.21 -10.99
N PRO A 192 -16.45 1.37 -11.61
CA PRO A 192 -17.86 1.34 -11.25
C PRO A 192 -18.11 0.96 -9.80
N THR A 193 -17.35 -0.01 -9.27
CA THR A 193 -17.42 -0.44 -7.87
C THR A 193 -17.04 0.69 -6.94
N LEU A 194 -15.92 1.40 -7.20
CA LEU A 194 -15.48 2.54 -6.41
C LEU A 194 -16.51 3.66 -6.36
N LYS A 195 -17.16 3.97 -7.49
CA LYS A 195 -18.26 4.96 -7.56
C LYS A 195 -19.47 4.50 -6.72
N THR A 196 -19.78 3.22 -6.73
CA THR A 196 -20.85 2.65 -5.90
C THR A 196 -20.51 2.77 -4.42
N HIS A 197 -19.28 2.45 -4.02
CA HIS A 197 -18.81 2.60 -2.65
C HIS A 197 -18.90 4.06 -2.18
N LEU A 198 -18.42 5.02 -3.00
CA LEU A 198 -18.51 6.45 -2.68
C LEU A 198 -19.97 6.91 -2.47
N THR A 199 -20.87 6.44 -3.33
CA THR A 199 -22.31 6.75 -3.21
C THR A 199 -22.88 6.20 -1.91
N GLN A 200 -22.58 4.95 -1.59
CA GLN A 200 -23.11 4.29 -0.40
C GLN A 200 -22.56 4.89 0.89
N VAL A 201 -21.24 5.14 0.97
CA VAL A 201 -20.64 5.74 2.16
C VAL A 201 -21.09 7.19 2.36
N SER A 202 -21.30 7.94 1.28
CA SER A 202 -21.86 9.29 1.36
C SER A 202 -23.30 9.30 1.91
N ALA A 203 -24.09 8.26 1.66
CA ALA A 203 -25.41 8.12 2.26
C ALA A 203 -25.38 7.85 3.77
N LEU A 204 -24.30 7.27 4.29
CA LEU A 204 -24.08 7.00 5.73
C LEU A 204 -23.62 8.24 6.49
N SER A 205 -23.22 9.31 5.83
CA SER A 205 -22.80 10.57 6.47
C SER A 205 -23.94 11.48 6.88
N LYS A 206 -25.18 11.14 6.53
CA LYS A 206 -26.43 11.87 6.85
C LYS A 206 -27.04 11.30 8.13
#